data_d1485bc190695b5962cd64a0d122f663
#
_entry.id   d1485bc190695b5962cd64a0d122f663
#
_cell.length_a   1.000
_cell.length_b   1.000
_cell.length_c   1.000
_cell.angle_alpha   90.00
_cell.angle_beta   90.00
_cell.angle_gamma   90.00
#
_symmetry.space_group_name_H-M   'P 1'
#
loop_
_entity.id
_entity.type
_entity.pdbx_description
1 polymer ?
#
loop_
_entity_poly.entity_id
_entity_poly.type
_entity_poly.pdbx_seq_one_letter_code
_entity_poly.pdbx_strand_id
1 'polypeptide(L)'
;MKKFIFTFVLVLTALSASAQYRVDRLITAGRSALYYEDFVLSIKYFNLAIGAKPYLYEPWYYRSVAKFNLDDYVGAESDASEALNLNPYINDIYDLRAICRIRQNRFLDAISDYNSAIHIEPRNRNYWFNRALCQMESKNYDVAQSELDSVIAKWKDFANAYTLKAEVYLKQKDTLQAEKWIDKSLEINPYDGDAWTTRAYMALARKEWKVADEALTKSLHFKPNNVNSYINRALARININNLRGAMSDYDNALDLDPNNFLAHYNRGLMRVQLGDDNRAILDFDFVIKMEPKNFMAIFNRALLHDKTGNLKAAIRDYSTVIDQFPNFWTGLSYRASCYRRLGMTAKAEMDEFRIFKAQMNKHLGIQPRWSAKTRKEVRKRSEVDPDKFASIVVEDEPKYEHNYKSEYRGRIQNRQVETSYLPMYQLSYFPNVQNLNGVQAFDKEVEQLNMHLAQAKQSGGASGKQIAV
;
A
#
# COMPACT_ATOMS: atom_id res chain seq x y z
N MET A 1 -27.78 -23.60 -64.17
CA MET A 1 -28.26 -23.28 -62.82
C MET A 1 -27.59 -24.12 -61.73
N LYS A 2 -27.62 -25.45 -61.73
CA LYS A 2 -27.02 -26.29 -60.67
C LYS A 2 -25.52 -26.02 -60.41
N LYS A 3 -24.72 -25.85 -61.45
CA LYS A 3 -23.28 -25.53 -61.33
C LYS A 3 -23.05 -24.11 -60.73
N PHE A 4 -23.90 -23.16 -61.04
CA PHE A 4 -23.81 -21.78 -60.49
C PHE A 4 -24.20 -21.75 -59.00
N ILE A 5 -25.20 -22.53 -58.59
CA ILE A 5 -25.60 -22.67 -57.17
C ILE A 5 -24.50 -23.35 -56.38
N PHE A 6 -23.88 -24.41 -56.93
CA PHE A 6 -22.79 -25.12 -56.30
C PHE A 6 -21.56 -24.24 -56.07
N THR A 7 -21.18 -23.45 -57.13
CA THR A 7 -20.05 -22.48 -56.99
C THR A 7 -20.38 -21.38 -56.00
N PHE A 8 -21.62 -20.89 -55.96
CA PHE A 8 -22.05 -19.87 -55.02
C PHE A 8 -22.04 -20.37 -53.57
N VAL A 9 -22.49 -21.60 -53.33
CA VAL A 9 -22.41 -22.27 -52.00
C VAL A 9 -20.96 -22.50 -51.60
N LEU A 10 -20.10 -22.90 -52.53
CA LEU A 10 -18.67 -23.14 -52.25
C LEU A 10 -17.92 -21.85 -51.95
N VAL A 11 -18.26 -20.74 -52.60
CA VAL A 11 -17.74 -19.40 -52.30
C VAL A 11 -18.25 -18.90 -50.95
N LEU A 12 -19.52 -19.11 -50.60
CA LEU A 12 -20.10 -18.77 -49.30
C LEU A 12 -19.44 -19.57 -48.14
N THR A 13 -19.19 -20.86 -48.37
CA THR A 13 -18.51 -21.70 -47.34
C THR A 13 -17.03 -21.33 -47.22
N ALA A 14 -16.35 -20.98 -48.29
CA ALA A 14 -14.96 -20.48 -48.28
C ALA A 14 -14.85 -19.12 -47.55
N LEU A 15 -15.78 -18.21 -47.77
CA LEU A 15 -15.84 -16.92 -47.11
C LEU A 15 -16.14 -17.07 -45.58
N SER A 16 -17.04 -18.00 -45.22
CA SER A 16 -17.31 -18.27 -43.80
C SER A 16 -16.12 -18.95 -43.11
N ALA A 17 -15.41 -19.87 -43.80
CA ALA A 17 -14.22 -20.50 -43.25
C ALA A 17 -13.05 -19.51 -43.04
N SER A 18 -12.87 -18.57 -43.98
CA SER A 18 -11.84 -17.52 -43.85
C SER A 18 -12.17 -16.50 -42.74
N ALA A 19 -13.47 -16.22 -42.51
CA ALA A 19 -13.91 -15.40 -41.41
C ALA A 19 -13.68 -16.07 -40.06
N GLN A 20 -13.92 -17.38 -39.96
CA GLN A 20 -13.67 -18.17 -38.75
C GLN A 20 -12.17 -18.23 -38.39
N TYR A 21 -11.33 -18.42 -39.38
CA TYR A 21 -9.88 -18.42 -39.19
C TYR A 21 -9.34 -17.04 -38.78
N ARG A 22 -10.00 -15.93 -39.14
CA ARG A 22 -9.64 -14.60 -38.67
C ARG A 22 -9.96 -14.34 -37.20
N VAL A 23 -11.10 -14.82 -36.71
CA VAL A 23 -11.50 -14.60 -35.32
C VAL A 23 -10.58 -15.35 -34.33
N ASP A 24 -10.24 -16.60 -34.66
CA ASP A 24 -9.31 -17.39 -33.84
C ASP A 24 -7.91 -16.75 -33.80
N ARG A 25 -7.45 -16.17 -34.91
CA ARG A 25 -6.20 -15.38 -34.91
C ARG A 25 -6.31 -14.10 -34.07
N LEU A 26 -7.43 -13.41 -34.09
CA LEU A 26 -7.64 -12.23 -33.26
C LEU A 26 -7.65 -12.58 -31.78
N ILE A 27 -8.30 -13.68 -31.40
CA ILE A 27 -8.30 -14.18 -30.00
C ILE A 27 -6.87 -14.55 -29.58
N THR A 28 -6.14 -15.27 -30.43
CA THR A 28 -4.74 -15.65 -30.14
C THR A 28 -3.84 -14.43 -30.02
N ALA A 29 -3.96 -13.45 -30.92
CA ALA A 29 -3.19 -12.21 -30.87
C ALA A 29 -3.54 -11.37 -29.62
N GLY A 30 -4.84 -11.31 -29.26
CA GLY A 30 -5.28 -10.65 -28.03
C GLY A 30 -4.74 -11.33 -26.77
N ARG A 31 -4.72 -12.66 -26.72
CA ARG A 31 -4.13 -13.43 -25.61
C ARG A 31 -2.61 -13.24 -25.53
N SER A 32 -1.94 -13.20 -26.67
CA SER A 32 -0.51 -12.91 -26.73
C SER A 32 -0.20 -11.51 -26.20
N ALA A 33 -0.94 -10.49 -26.63
CA ALA A 33 -0.80 -9.13 -26.10
C ALA A 33 -1.07 -9.07 -24.59
N LEU A 34 -2.08 -9.82 -24.11
CA LEU A 34 -2.38 -9.93 -22.69
C LEU A 34 -1.22 -10.56 -21.90
N TYR A 35 -0.61 -11.59 -22.44
CA TYR A 35 0.55 -12.27 -21.84
C TYR A 35 1.78 -11.35 -21.72
N TYR A 36 1.99 -10.47 -22.72
CA TYR A 36 3.05 -9.45 -22.69
C TYR A 36 2.62 -8.15 -21.99
N GLU A 37 1.51 -8.14 -21.28
CA GLU A 37 0.98 -7.00 -20.52
C GLU A 37 0.60 -5.78 -21.39
N ASP A 38 0.51 -5.93 -22.71
CA ASP A 38 -0.06 -4.90 -23.58
C ASP A 38 -1.58 -4.98 -23.57
N PHE A 39 -2.16 -4.53 -22.44
CA PHE A 39 -3.59 -4.61 -22.20
C PHE A 39 -4.41 -3.80 -23.19
N VAL A 40 -3.89 -2.67 -23.66
CA VAL A 40 -4.58 -1.80 -24.64
C VAL A 40 -4.67 -2.48 -26.00
N LEU A 41 -3.58 -3.08 -26.46
CA LEU A 41 -3.56 -3.84 -27.73
C LEU A 41 -4.44 -5.09 -27.62
N SER A 42 -4.40 -5.76 -26.48
CA SER A 42 -5.25 -6.91 -26.17
C SER A 42 -6.73 -6.56 -26.31
N ILE A 43 -7.18 -5.44 -25.72
CA ILE A 43 -8.56 -4.94 -25.82
C ILE A 43 -8.92 -4.66 -27.29
N LYS A 44 -8.02 -4.09 -28.10
CA LYS A 44 -8.29 -3.85 -29.53
C LYS A 44 -8.58 -5.14 -30.28
N TYR A 45 -7.77 -6.19 -30.07
CA TYR A 45 -7.99 -7.47 -30.71
C TYR A 45 -9.30 -8.13 -30.27
N PHE A 46 -9.63 -8.08 -28.97
CA PHE A 46 -10.89 -8.64 -28.49
C PHE A 46 -12.10 -7.83 -28.96
N ASN A 47 -12.00 -6.51 -29.09
CA ASN A 47 -13.07 -5.70 -29.70
C ASN A 47 -13.37 -6.14 -31.13
N LEU A 48 -12.32 -6.41 -31.92
CA LEU A 48 -12.50 -6.93 -33.29
C LEU A 48 -13.10 -8.34 -33.29
N ALA A 49 -12.67 -9.20 -32.37
CA ALA A 49 -13.21 -10.56 -32.24
C ALA A 49 -14.69 -10.55 -31.85
N ILE A 50 -15.08 -9.72 -30.88
CA ILE A 50 -16.46 -9.52 -30.42
C ILE A 50 -17.33 -8.94 -31.55
N GLY A 51 -16.80 -7.93 -32.29
CA GLY A 51 -17.52 -7.36 -33.43
C GLY A 51 -17.79 -8.38 -34.52
N ALA A 52 -16.88 -9.34 -34.74
CA ALA A 52 -17.03 -10.40 -35.71
C ALA A 52 -17.93 -11.56 -35.23
N LYS A 53 -17.81 -11.97 -33.97
CA LYS A 53 -18.55 -13.08 -33.37
C LYS A 53 -18.92 -12.78 -31.91
N PRO A 54 -19.97 -12.01 -31.67
CA PRO A 54 -20.38 -11.58 -30.33
C PRO A 54 -20.86 -12.72 -29.41
N TYR A 55 -21.20 -13.87 -29.98
CA TYR A 55 -21.68 -15.05 -29.26
C TYR A 55 -20.58 -15.95 -28.67
N LEU A 56 -19.31 -15.63 -28.87
CA LEU A 56 -18.19 -16.32 -28.24
C LEU A 56 -17.91 -15.68 -26.88
N TYR A 57 -17.86 -16.50 -25.82
CA TYR A 57 -17.59 -15.98 -24.46
C TYR A 57 -16.14 -15.59 -24.24
N GLU A 58 -15.16 -16.28 -24.87
CA GLU A 58 -13.73 -16.10 -24.65
C GLU A 58 -13.25 -14.65 -24.90
N PRO A 59 -13.61 -13.97 -26.00
CA PRO A 59 -13.17 -12.59 -26.20
C PRO A 59 -13.69 -11.62 -25.13
N TRP A 60 -14.92 -11.83 -24.65
CA TRP A 60 -15.47 -11.05 -23.54
C TRP A 60 -14.71 -11.30 -22.25
N TYR A 61 -14.45 -12.58 -21.94
CA TYR A 61 -13.70 -12.96 -20.75
C TYR A 61 -12.28 -12.38 -20.77
N TYR A 62 -11.51 -12.58 -21.85
CA TYR A 62 -10.15 -12.05 -21.92
C TYR A 62 -10.10 -10.52 -21.98
N ARG A 63 -11.09 -9.86 -22.55
CA ARG A 63 -11.20 -8.40 -22.52
C ARG A 63 -11.50 -7.91 -21.09
N SER A 64 -12.31 -8.63 -20.34
CA SER A 64 -12.54 -8.40 -18.92
C SER A 64 -11.23 -8.50 -18.12
N VAL A 65 -10.39 -9.51 -18.36
CA VAL A 65 -9.06 -9.65 -17.73
C VAL A 65 -8.17 -8.45 -18.08
N ALA A 66 -8.15 -8.02 -19.36
CA ALA A 66 -7.35 -6.87 -19.77
C ALA A 66 -7.82 -5.56 -19.10
N LYS A 67 -9.12 -5.33 -19.00
CA LYS A 67 -9.70 -4.17 -18.32
C LYS A 67 -9.42 -4.20 -16.81
N PHE A 68 -9.51 -5.38 -16.19
CA PHE A 68 -9.18 -5.56 -14.78
C PHE A 68 -7.74 -5.13 -14.48
N ASN A 69 -6.79 -5.52 -15.32
CA ASN A 69 -5.38 -5.13 -15.17
C ASN A 69 -5.13 -3.62 -15.42
N LEU A 70 -6.07 -2.93 -16.07
CA LEU A 70 -6.07 -1.47 -16.22
C LEU A 70 -6.88 -0.77 -15.12
N ASP A 71 -7.26 -1.47 -14.06
CA ASP A 71 -8.09 -0.98 -12.96
C ASP A 71 -9.52 -0.54 -13.37
N ASP A 72 -9.98 -0.90 -14.59
CA ASP A 72 -11.36 -0.70 -15.04
C ASP A 72 -12.27 -1.84 -14.53
N TYR A 73 -12.55 -1.83 -13.23
CA TYR A 73 -13.33 -2.89 -12.59
C TYR A 73 -14.79 -2.91 -13.05
N VAL A 74 -15.36 -1.74 -13.38
CA VAL A 74 -16.74 -1.65 -13.87
C VAL A 74 -16.86 -2.22 -15.27
N GLY A 75 -15.95 -1.84 -16.18
CA GLY A 75 -15.93 -2.39 -17.52
C GLY A 75 -15.56 -3.87 -17.55
N ALA A 76 -14.69 -4.31 -16.65
CA ALA A 76 -14.35 -5.72 -16.48
C ALA A 76 -15.54 -6.55 -15.98
N GLU A 77 -16.29 -6.07 -14.99
CA GLU A 77 -17.52 -6.71 -14.49
C GLU A 77 -18.57 -6.85 -15.59
N SER A 78 -18.76 -5.79 -16.40
CA SER A 78 -19.71 -5.82 -17.52
C SER A 78 -19.34 -6.90 -18.55
N ASP A 79 -18.08 -6.95 -18.95
CA ASP A 79 -17.59 -7.95 -19.92
C ASP A 79 -17.65 -9.37 -19.34
N ALA A 80 -17.31 -9.56 -18.06
CA ALA A 80 -17.44 -10.84 -17.37
C ALA A 80 -18.90 -11.31 -17.32
N SER A 81 -19.84 -10.37 -17.11
CA SER A 81 -21.28 -10.67 -17.11
C SER A 81 -21.76 -11.13 -18.47
N GLU A 82 -21.31 -10.49 -19.56
CA GLU A 82 -21.64 -10.94 -20.92
C GLU A 82 -21.02 -12.32 -21.21
N ALA A 83 -19.77 -12.56 -20.77
CA ALA A 83 -19.16 -13.86 -20.92
C ALA A 83 -19.95 -14.96 -20.19
N LEU A 84 -20.47 -14.69 -18.96
CA LEU A 84 -21.30 -15.62 -18.20
C LEU A 84 -22.69 -15.82 -18.79
N ASN A 85 -23.28 -14.81 -19.42
CA ASN A 85 -24.53 -14.93 -20.16
C ASN A 85 -24.37 -15.92 -21.33
N LEU A 86 -23.19 -15.94 -21.97
CA LEU A 86 -22.88 -16.84 -23.08
C LEU A 86 -22.44 -18.24 -22.61
N ASN A 87 -21.70 -18.31 -21.50
CA ASN A 87 -21.26 -19.59 -20.92
C ASN A 87 -21.21 -19.53 -19.39
N PRO A 88 -22.26 -20.00 -18.68
CA PRO A 88 -22.35 -19.93 -17.23
C PRO A 88 -21.55 -21.04 -16.50
N TYR A 89 -20.82 -21.90 -17.19
CA TYR A 89 -20.13 -23.04 -16.60
C TYR A 89 -18.64 -22.82 -16.36
N ILE A 90 -18.14 -21.59 -16.51
CA ILE A 90 -16.73 -21.25 -16.34
C ILE A 90 -16.53 -20.57 -15.00
N ASN A 91 -15.97 -21.29 -14.03
CA ASN A 91 -15.69 -20.84 -12.67
C ASN A 91 -14.78 -19.60 -12.62
N ASP A 92 -13.75 -19.53 -13.47
CA ASP A 92 -12.80 -18.41 -13.50
C ASP A 92 -13.45 -17.05 -13.83
N ILE A 93 -14.57 -17.07 -14.60
CA ILE A 93 -15.29 -15.84 -14.92
C ILE A 93 -16.06 -15.32 -13.71
N TYR A 94 -16.64 -16.21 -12.89
CA TYR A 94 -17.27 -15.84 -11.62
C TYR A 94 -16.24 -15.27 -10.65
N ASP A 95 -15.06 -15.90 -10.53
CA ASP A 95 -13.98 -15.41 -9.67
C ASP A 95 -13.53 -14.01 -10.10
N LEU A 96 -13.26 -13.80 -11.40
CA LEU A 96 -12.89 -12.48 -11.92
C LEU A 96 -13.98 -11.43 -11.64
N ARG A 97 -15.26 -11.76 -11.87
CA ARG A 97 -16.37 -10.85 -11.61
C ARG A 97 -16.51 -10.55 -10.12
N ALA A 98 -16.35 -11.57 -9.26
CA ALA A 98 -16.33 -11.39 -7.81
C ALA A 98 -15.21 -10.45 -7.36
N ILE A 99 -14.00 -10.62 -7.88
CA ILE A 99 -12.88 -9.73 -7.56
C ILE A 99 -13.15 -8.30 -8.03
N CYS A 100 -13.74 -8.11 -9.23
CA CYS A 100 -14.19 -6.79 -9.69
C CYS A 100 -15.18 -6.14 -8.72
N ARG A 101 -16.13 -6.92 -8.20
CA ARG A 101 -17.15 -6.47 -7.22
C ARG A 101 -16.52 -6.15 -5.87
N ILE A 102 -15.56 -6.93 -5.41
CA ILE A 102 -14.77 -6.67 -4.20
C ILE A 102 -14.03 -5.32 -4.33
N ARG A 103 -13.39 -5.07 -5.47
CA ARG A 103 -12.71 -3.79 -5.74
C ARG A 103 -13.67 -2.59 -5.76
N GLN A 104 -14.95 -2.82 -5.96
CA GLN A 104 -16.04 -1.84 -5.89
C GLN A 104 -16.75 -1.82 -4.52
N ASN A 105 -16.24 -2.54 -3.51
CA ASN A 105 -16.86 -2.72 -2.18
C ASN A 105 -18.26 -3.38 -2.22
N ARG A 106 -18.56 -4.13 -3.27
CA ARG A 106 -19.84 -4.84 -3.47
C ARG A 106 -19.71 -6.30 -3.03
N PHE A 107 -19.44 -6.50 -1.75
CA PHE A 107 -19.11 -7.80 -1.18
C PHE A 107 -20.25 -8.82 -1.28
N LEU A 108 -21.51 -8.39 -1.11
CA LEU A 108 -22.68 -9.28 -1.21
C LEU A 108 -22.85 -9.86 -2.62
N ASP A 109 -22.60 -9.05 -3.64
CA ASP A 109 -22.65 -9.51 -5.02
C ASP A 109 -21.50 -10.47 -5.33
N ALA A 110 -20.31 -10.22 -4.75
CA ALA A 110 -19.18 -11.13 -4.86
C ALA A 110 -19.44 -12.49 -4.18
N ILE A 111 -20.13 -12.51 -3.03
CA ILE A 111 -20.54 -13.75 -2.36
C ILE A 111 -21.44 -14.59 -3.28
N SER A 112 -22.37 -13.96 -4.03
CA SER A 112 -23.21 -14.66 -5.00
C SER A 112 -22.39 -15.34 -6.11
N ASP A 113 -21.37 -14.64 -6.60
CA ASP A 113 -20.45 -15.21 -7.62
C ASP A 113 -19.64 -16.37 -7.06
N TYR A 114 -19.08 -16.23 -5.84
CA TYR A 114 -18.36 -17.33 -5.21
C TYR A 114 -19.25 -18.53 -4.90
N ASN A 115 -20.55 -18.34 -4.60
CA ASN A 115 -21.50 -19.45 -4.49
C ASN A 115 -21.59 -20.22 -5.80
N SER A 116 -21.67 -19.52 -6.94
CA SER A 116 -21.69 -20.14 -8.27
C SER A 116 -20.36 -20.84 -8.61
N ALA A 117 -19.24 -20.19 -8.34
CA ALA A 117 -17.90 -20.75 -8.56
C ALA A 117 -17.66 -22.04 -7.73
N ILE A 118 -18.07 -22.02 -6.46
CA ILE A 118 -17.99 -23.19 -5.55
C ILE A 118 -18.91 -24.32 -6.03
N HIS A 119 -20.07 -24.00 -6.57
CA HIS A 119 -20.98 -25.02 -7.11
C HIS A 119 -20.33 -25.77 -8.31
N ILE A 120 -19.61 -25.05 -9.17
CA ILE A 120 -18.89 -25.61 -10.33
C ILE A 120 -17.65 -26.36 -9.87
N GLU A 121 -16.83 -25.75 -8.99
CA GLU A 121 -15.58 -26.33 -8.51
C GLU A 121 -15.48 -26.33 -6.97
N PRO A 122 -16.12 -27.32 -6.27
CA PRO A 122 -16.18 -27.34 -4.81
C PRO A 122 -14.84 -27.58 -4.10
N ARG A 123 -13.82 -28.04 -4.85
CA ARG A 123 -12.50 -28.36 -4.30
C ARG A 123 -11.52 -27.18 -4.30
N ASN A 124 -11.88 -26.07 -4.91
CA ASN A 124 -11.04 -24.89 -4.95
C ASN A 124 -11.14 -24.12 -3.63
N ARG A 125 -10.13 -24.29 -2.77
CA ARG A 125 -10.07 -23.65 -1.45
C ARG A 125 -10.10 -22.13 -1.49
N ASN A 126 -9.61 -21.51 -2.58
CA ASN A 126 -9.55 -20.07 -2.70
C ASN A 126 -10.95 -19.44 -2.83
N TYR A 127 -11.89 -20.11 -3.49
CA TYR A 127 -13.27 -19.60 -3.59
C TYR A 127 -13.97 -19.57 -2.23
N TRP A 128 -13.78 -20.61 -1.42
CA TRP A 128 -14.30 -20.66 -0.05
C TRP A 128 -13.67 -19.59 0.82
N PHE A 129 -12.34 -19.41 0.71
CA PHE A 129 -11.60 -18.40 1.44
C PHE A 129 -12.04 -16.98 1.05
N ASN A 130 -12.12 -16.67 -0.25
CA ASN A 130 -12.54 -15.36 -0.73
C ASN A 130 -13.99 -15.06 -0.35
N ARG A 131 -14.87 -16.06 -0.32
CA ARG A 131 -16.23 -15.87 0.16
C ARG A 131 -16.26 -15.52 1.64
N ALA A 132 -15.51 -16.22 2.47
CA ALA A 132 -15.38 -15.91 3.90
C ALA A 132 -14.80 -14.51 4.13
N LEU A 133 -13.83 -14.09 3.31
CA LEU A 133 -13.28 -12.73 3.31
C LEU A 133 -14.39 -11.70 2.99
N CYS A 134 -15.23 -11.94 1.99
CA CYS A 134 -16.36 -11.07 1.67
C CYS A 134 -17.40 -11.01 2.81
N GLN A 135 -17.63 -12.11 3.53
CA GLN A 135 -18.48 -12.12 4.72
C GLN A 135 -17.89 -11.24 5.84
N MET A 136 -16.60 -11.34 6.08
CA MET A 136 -15.89 -10.51 7.06
C MET A 136 -16.01 -9.02 6.71
N GLU A 137 -15.74 -8.63 5.46
CA GLU A 137 -15.84 -7.24 5.00
C GLU A 137 -17.29 -6.72 5.02
N SER A 138 -18.26 -7.60 4.82
CA SER A 138 -19.69 -7.30 5.02
C SER A 138 -20.11 -7.22 6.48
N LYS A 139 -19.18 -7.40 7.43
CA LYS A 139 -19.38 -7.45 8.88
C LYS A 139 -20.26 -8.63 9.36
N ASN A 140 -20.42 -9.65 8.54
CA ASN A 140 -21.11 -10.89 8.89
C ASN A 140 -20.13 -11.85 9.59
N TYR A 141 -19.59 -11.44 10.74
CA TYR A 141 -18.48 -12.12 11.40
C TYR A 141 -18.78 -13.57 11.80
N ASP A 142 -19.97 -13.85 12.29
CA ASP A 142 -20.37 -15.21 12.71
C ASP A 142 -20.41 -16.17 11.51
N VAL A 143 -20.92 -15.68 10.37
CA VAL A 143 -20.95 -16.46 9.12
C VAL A 143 -19.53 -16.68 8.62
N ALA A 144 -18.68 -15.64 8.62
CA ALA A 144 -17.28 -15.75 8.22
C ALA A 144 -16.51 -16.78 9.08
N GLN A 145 -16.74 -16.79 10.40
CA GLN A 145 -16.12 -17.77 11.30
C GLN A 145 -16.57 -19.19 10.98
N SER A 146 -17.86 -19.43 10.80
CA SER A 146 -18.42 -20.75 10.47
C SER A 146 -17.90 -21.27 9.12
N GLU A 147 -17.80 -20.38 8.12
CA GLU A 147 -17.21 -20.73 6.82
C GLU A 147 -15.72 -21.06 6.95
N LEU A 148 -14.96 -20.27 7.71
CA LEU A 148 -13.54 -20.53 7.97
C LEU A 148 -13.32 -21.83 8.74
N ASP A 149 -14.20 -22.19 9.68
CA ASP A 149 -14.15 -23.49 10.34
C ASP A 149 -14.32 -24.64 9.34
N SER A 150 -15.22 -24.48 8.38
CA SER A 150 -15.42 -25.44 7.31
C SER A 150 -14.21 -25.53 6.37
N VAL A 151 -13.58 -24.39 6.05
CA VAL A 151 -12.34 -24.33 5.26
C VAL A 151 -11.20 -25.03 5.98
N ILE A 152 -10.97 -24.72 7.24
CA ILE A 152 -9.92 -25.30 8.07
C ILE A 152 -10.12 -26.81 8.26
N ALA A 153 -11.36 -27.25 8.44
CA ALA A 153 -11.65 -28.68 8.56
C ALA A 153 -11.30 -29.47 7.28
N LYS A 154 -11.58 -28.87 6.09
CA LYS A 154 -11.28 -29.49 4.78
C LYS A 154 -9.81 -29.39 4.40
N TRP A 155 -9.14 -28.27 4.69
CA TRP A 155 -7.76 -27.97 4.29
C TRP A 155 -6.95 -27.47 5.49
N LYS A 156 -6.49 -28.41 6.30
CA LYS A 156 -5.77 -28.14 7.56
C LYS A 156 -4.41 -27.45 7.34
N ASP A 157 -3.85 -27.56 6.16
CA ASP A 157 -2.57 -26.97 5.74
C ASP A 157 -2.72 -25.56 5.14
N PHE A 158 -3.95 -25.02 5.09
CA PHE A 158 -4.20 -23.74 4.47
C PHE A 158 -4.04 -22.58 5.48
N ALA A 159 -2.80 -22.17 5.75
CA ALA A 159 -2.43 -21.14 6.73
C ALA A 159 -3.26 -19.85 6.61
N ASN A 160 -3.55 -19.37 5.37
CA ASN A 160 -4.30 -18.15 5.15
C ASN A 160 -5.70 -18.17 5.80
N ALA A 161 -6.34 -19.33 5.90
CA ALA A 161 -7.65 -19.44 6.54
C ALA A 161 -7.57 -19.20 8.05
N TYR A 162 -6.48 -19.60 8.68
CA TYR A 162 -6.23 -19.33 10.10
C TYR A 162 -5.91 -17.84 10.33
N THR A 163 -5.10 -17.23 9.44
CA THR A 163 -4.83 -15.78 9.48
C THR A 163 -6.11 -14.97 9.33
N LEU A 164 -6.94 -15.28 8.33
CA LEU A 164 -8.22 -14.59 8.13
C LEU A 164 -9.16 -14.77 9.33
N LYS A 165 -9.15 -15.96 9.95
CA LYS A 165 -9.94 -16.19 11.17
C LYS A 165 -9.45 -15.34 12.34
N ALA A 166 -8.14 -15.16 12.48
CA ALA A 166 -7.56 -14.24 13.45
C ALA A 166 -8.00 -12.78 13.17
N GLU A 167 -8.01 -12.36 11.90
CA GLU A 167 -8.49 -11.02 11.51
C GLU A 167 -9.96 -10.80 11.85
N VAL A 168 -10.83 -11.82 11.64
CA VAL A 168 -12.25 -11.74 12.05
C VAL A 168 -12.36 -11.46 13.55
N TYR A 169 -11.58 -12.15 14.40
CA TYR A 169 -11.57 -11.91 15.84
C TYR A 169 -11.01 -10.52 16.19
N LEU A 170 -10.00 -10.02 15.46
CA LEU A 170 -9.51 -8.65 15.65
C LEU A 170 -10.59 -7.61 15.34
N LYS A 171 -11.36 -7.78 14.26
CA LYS A 171 -12.50 -6.92 13.92
C LYS A 171 -13.58 -6.94 15.03
N GLN A 172 -13.75 -8.06 15.71
CA GLN A 172 -14.63 -8.21 16.89
C GLN A 172 -13.97 -7.74 18.20
N LYS A 173 -12.71 -7.29 18.16
CA LYS A 173 -11.90 -6.85 19.33
C LYS A 173 -11.56 -7.98 20.31
N ASP A 174 -11.67 -9.24 19.90
CA ASP A 174 -11.23 -10.39 20.68
C ASP A 174 -9.78 -10.76 20.34
N THR A 175 -8.86 -10.01 20.93
CA THR A 175 -7.42 -10.17 20.68
C THR A 175 -6.86 -11.50 21.20
N LEU A 176 -7.50 -12.12 22.20
CA LEU A 176 -7.04 -13.41 22.75
C LEU A 176 -7.32 -14.56 21.78
N GLN A 177 -8.50 -14.59 21.18
CA GLN A 177 -8.80 -15.58 20.15
C GLN A 177 -8.01 -15.33 18.88
N ALA A 178 -7.87 -14.06 18.49
CA ALA A 178 -7.05 -13.70 17.34
C ALA A 178 -5.61 -14.24 17.47
N GLU A 179 -4.98 -14.09 18.60
CA GLU A 179 -3.63 -14.59 18.86
C GLU A 179 -3.52 -16.11 18.69
N LYS A 180 -4.45 -16.86 19.25
CA LYS A 180 -4.47 -18.33 19.10
C LYS A 180 -4.53 -18.77 17.65
N TRP A 181 -5.29 -18.05 16.82
CA TRP A 181 -5.45 -18.40 15.42
C TRP A 181 -4.27 -17.97 14.57
N ILE A 182 -3.65 -16.82 14.89
CA ILE A 182 -2.43 -16.39 14.21
C ILE A 182 -1.24 -17.30 14.56
N ASP A 183 -1.12 -17.74 15.81
CA ASP A 183 -0.06 -18.67 16.22
C ASP A 183 -0.21 -20.01 15.47
N LYS A 184 -1.44 -20.55 15.33
CA LYS A 184 -1.71 -21.74 14.50
C LYS A 184 -1.36 -21.52 13.04
N SER A 185 -1.63 -20.34 12.49
CA SER A 185 -1.23 -20.01 11.12
C SER A 185 0.29 -20.08 10.95
N LEU A 186 1.02 -19.51 11.92
CA LEU A 186 2.48 -19.48 11.93
C LEU A 186 3.12 -20.86 12.22
N GLU A 187 2.41 -21.77 12.92
CA GLU A 187 2.82 -23.17 13.06
C GLU A 187 2.79 -23.90 11.70
N ILE A 188 1.81 -23.58 10.85
CA ILE A 188 1.64 -24.18 9.52
C ILE A 188 2.59 -23.54 8.51
N ASN A 189 2.64 -22.21 8.49
CA ASN A 189 3.50 -21.43 7.60
C ASN A 189 4.32 -20.40 8.38
N PRO A 190 5.49 -20.75 8.91
CA PRO A 190 6.36 -19.84 9.66
C PRO A 190 7.02 -18.76 8.80
N TYR A 191 6.88 -18.84 7.47
CA TYR A 191 7.47 -17.90 6.50
C TYR A 191 6.51 -16.80 6.07
N ASP A 192 5.31 -16.74 6.64
CA ASP A 192 4.32 -15.71 6.32
C ASP A 192 4.63 -14.39 7.03
N GLY A 193 5.22 -13.46 6.29
CA GLY A 193 5.55 -12.13 6.80
C GLY A 193 4.34 -11.31 7.22
N ASP A 194 3.16 -11.50 6.62
CA ASP A 194 1.93 -10.79 7.00
C ASP A 194 1.36 -11.32 8.31
N ALA A 195 1.39 -12.64 8.49
CA ALA A 195 1.00 -13.25 9.75
C ALA A 195 1.89 -12.79 10.92
N TRP A 196 3.21 -12.69 10.70
CA TRP A 196 4.13 -12.09 11.67
C TRP A 196 3.85 -10.62 11.94
N THR A 197 3.47 -9.84 10.90
CA THR A 197 3.05 -8.45 11.06
C THR A 197 1.81 -8.36 11.95
N THR A 198 0.79 -9.17 11.67
CA THR A 198 -0.45 -9.22 12.46
C THR A 198 -0.17 -9.60 13.92
N ARG A 199 0.70 -10.59 14.15
CA ARG A 199 1.16 -10.99 15.49
C ARG A 199 1.82 -9.83 16.23
N ALA A 200 2.65 -9.07 15.51
CA ALA A 200 3.33 -7.91 16.07
C ALA A 200 2.37 -6.77 16.44
N TYR A 201 1.37 -6.48 15.62
CA TYR A 201 0.37 -5.45 15.95
C TYR A 201 -0.40 -5.78 17.23
N MET A 202 -0.73 -7.06 17.45
CA MET A 202 -1.36 -7.47 18.72
C MET A 202 -0.44 -7.26 19.91
N ALA A 203 0.85 -7.59 19.77
CA ALA A 203 1.86 -7.36 20.80
C ALA A 203 2.07 -5.85 21.09
N LEU A 204 2.09 -5.00 20.04
CA LEU A 204 2.16 -3.54 20.19
C LEU A 204 0.95 -2.98 20.92
N ALA A 205 -0.26 -3.44 20.60
CA ALA A 205 -1.49 -3.00 21.26
C ALA A 205 -1.48 -3.33 22.78
N ARG A 206 -0.84 -4.44 23.16
CA ARG A 206 -0.66 -4.85 24.56
C ARG A 206 0.60 -4.29 25.21
N LYS A 207 1.40 -3.50 24.45
CA LYS A 207 2.69 -2.95 24.90
C LYS A 207 3.73 -4.03 25.25
N GLU A 208 3.64 -5.19 24.63
CA GLU A 208 4.60 -6.29 24.76
C GLU A 208 5.78 -6.06 23.79
N TRP A 209 6.57 -5.03 24.09
CA TRP A 209 7.55 -4.45 23.17
C TRP A 209 8.61 -5.43 22.66
N LYS A 210 9.07 -6.36 23.50
CA LYS A 210 10.04 -7.39 23.11
C LYS A 210 9.44 -8.37 22.11
N VAL A 211 8.21 -8.85 22.39
CA VAL A 211 7.49 -9.76 21.48
C VAL A 211 7.21 -9.07 20.15
N ALA A 212 6.85 -7.79 20.17
CA ALA A 212 6.65 -6.99 18.98
C ALA A 212 7.93 -6.83 18.14
N ASP A 213 9.08 -6.53 18.76
CA ASP A 213 10.38 -6.44 18.07
C ASP A 213 10.78 -7.76 17.40
N GLU A 214 10.61 -8.89 18.11
CA GLU A 214 10.90 -10.22 17.58
C GLU A 214 9.98 -10.57 16.40
N ALA A 215 8.67 -10.34 16.53
CA ALA A 215 7.70 -10.61 15.48
C ALA A 215 7.93 -9.74 14.23
N LEU A 216 8.19 -8.44 14.42
CA LEU A 216 8.52 -7.52 13.31
C LEU A 216 9.87 -7.86 12.67
N THR A 217 10.82 -8.35 13.43
CA THR A 217 12.10 -8.81 12.88
C THR A 217 11.89 -10.01 11.95
N LYS A 218 11.03 -10.97 12.34
CA LYS A 218 10.66 -12.08 11.46
C LYS A 218 9.84 -11.60 10.26
N SER A 219 8.87 -10.71 10.47
CA SER A 219 8.10 -10.11 9.38
C SER A 219 9.02 -9.47 8.34
N LEU A 220 9.95 -8.62 8.75
CA LEU A 220 10.89 -7.92 7.87
C LEU A 220 11.93 -8.85 7.23
N HIS A 221 12.23 -9.99 7.84
CA HIS A 221 13.06 -11.01 7.21
C HIS A 221 12.39 -11.60 5.97
N PHE A 222 11.08 -11.83 6.01
CA PHE A 222 10.31 -12.38 4.88
C PHE A 222 9.75 -11.32 3.94
N LYS A 223 9.48 -10.11 4.45
CA LYS A 223 8.97 -8.96 3.70
C LYS A 223 9.79 -7.70 3.99
N PRO A 224 11.00 -7.59 3.43
CA PRO A 224 11.94 -6.50 3.75
C PRO A 224 11.48 -5.12 3.27
N ASN A 225 10.50 -5.03 2.37
CA ASN A 225 10.04 -3.76 1.79
C ASN A 225 8.83 -3.17 2.53
N ASN A 226 8.50 -3.65 3.72
CA ASN A 226 7.36 -3.13 4.49
C ASN A 226 7.79 -1.96 5.38
N VAL A 227 7.55 -0.73 4.89
CA VAL A 227 7.88 0.54 5.57
C VAL A 227 7.25 0.60 6.97
N ASN A 228 5.97 0.23 7.08
CA ASN A 228 5.23 0.29 8.34
C ASN A 228 5.80 -0.65 9.41
N SER A 229 6.28 -1.82 8.98
CA SER A 229 6.94 -2.75 9.89
C SER A 229 8.25 -2.20 10.46
N TYR A 230 9.02 -1.43 9.69
CA TYR A 230 10.19 -0.73 10.21
C TYR A 230 9.80 0.35 11.22
N ILE A 231 8.81 1.21 10.91
CA ILE A 231 8.35 2.28 11.81
C ILE A 231 7.85 1.68 13.13
N ASN A 232 7.07 0.62 13.08
CA ASN A 232 6.53 -0.04 14.25
C ASN A 232 7.60 -0.80 15.05
N ARG A 233 8.61 -1.37 14.38
CA ARG A 233 9.75 -1.99 15.08
C ARG A 233 10.61 -0.93 15.77
N ALA A 234 10.81 0.23 15.14
CA ALA A 234 11.47 1.36 15.79
C ALA A 234 10.75 1.76 17.08
N LEU A 235 9.40 1.86 17.06
CA LEU A 235 8.61 2.13 18.26
C LEU A 235 8.83 1.07 19.34
N ALA A 236 8.78 -0.21 19.00
CA ALA A 236 9.05 -1.30 19.96
C ALA A 236 10.48 -1.17 20.54
N ARG A 237 11.48 -0.92 19.69
CA ARG A 237 12.88 -0.77 20.06
C ARG A 237 13.15 0.43 20.96
N ILE A 238 12.46 1.55 20.75
CA ILE A 238 12.55 2.70 21.68
C ILE A 238 12.08 2.30 23.06
N ASN A 239 10.96 1.59 23.16
CA ASN A 239 10.38 1.19 24.45
C ASN A 239 11.21 0.11 25.18
N ILE A 240 12.06 -0.65 24.49
CA ILE A 240 13.04 -1.57 25.11
C ILE A 240 14.44 -0.94 25.23
N ASN A 241 14.56 0.37 25.02
CA ASN A 241 15.80 1.15 25.08
C ASN A 241 16.87 0.75 24.02
N ASN A 242 16.46 0.17 22.91
CA ASN A 242 17.35 -0.11 21.78
C ASN A 242 17.33 1.07 20.78
N LEU A 243 17.85 2.23 21.22
CA LEU A 243 17.76 3.47 20.46
C LEU A 243 18.53 3.42 19.12
N ARG A 244 19.67 2.71 19.08
CA ARG A 244 20.46 2.53 17.85
C ARG A 244 19.70 1.72 16.80
N GLY A 245 19.08 0.61 17.23
CA GLY A 245 18.26 -0.21 16.34
C GLY A 245 17.04 0.54 15.83
N ALA A 246 16.40 1.36 16.67
CA ALA A 246 15.26 2.18 16.28
C ALA A 246 15.64 3.25 15.24
N MET A 247 16.80 3.91 15.39
CA MET A 247 17.29 4.88 14.41
C MET A 247 17.53 4.22 13.05
N SER A 248 18.18 3.04 13.04
CA SER A 248 18.41 2.27 11.82
C SER A 248 17.08 1.87 11.14
N ASP A 249 16.05 1.56 11.92
CA ASP A 249 14.74 1.21 11.35
C ASP A 249 14.07 2.43 10.69
N TYR A 250 14.14 3.63 11.29
CA TYR A 250 13.63 4.84 10.63
C TYR A 250 14.42 5.18 9.37
N ASP A 251 15.74 4.98 9.37
CA ASP A 251 16.56 5.19 8.18
C ASP A 251 16.18 4.21 7.07
N ASN A 252 16.03 2.90 7.39
CA ASN A 252 15.54 1.90 6.42
C ASN A 252 14.12 2.21 5.89
N ALA A 253 13.22 2.69 6.76
CA ALA A 253 11.89 3.11 6.36
C ALA A 253 11.93 4.25 5.33
N LEU A 254 12.83 5.22 5.53
CA LEU A 254 13.00 6.38 4.64
C LEU A 254 13.82 6.08 3.39
N ASP A 255 14.67 5.06 3.41
CA ASP A 255 15.33 4.54 2.20
C ASP A 255 14.31 3.89 1.27
N LEU A 256 13.27 3.23 1.83
CA LEU A 256 12.19 2.62 1.06
C LEU A 256 11.14 3.65 0.61
N ASP A 257 10.76 4.55 1.49
CA ASP A 257 9.80 5.62 1.22
C ASP A 257 10.33 6.97 1.74
N PRO A 258 11.11 7.70 0.92
CA PRO A 258 11.68 8.98 1.29
C PRO A 258 10.64 10.07 1.62
N ASN A 259 9.38 9.86 1.24
CA ASN A 259 8.30 10.81 1.48
C ASN A 259 7.44 10.45 2.69
N ASN A 260 7.79 9.44 3.45
CA ASN A 260 7.04 9.02 4.62
C ASN A 260 7.12 10.05 5.75
N PHE A 261 6.08 10.86 5.88
CA PHE A 261 6.05 11.96 6.86
C PHE A 261 6.10 11.45 8.31
N LEU A 262 5.51 10.27 8.58
CA LEU A 262 5.49 9.70 9.93
C LEU A 262 6.88 9.22 10.35
N ALA A 263 7.63 8.59 9.43
CA ALA A 263 9.01 8.18 9.68
C ALA A 263 9.90 9.40 9.94
N HIS A 264 9.77 10.47 9.15
CA HIS A 264 10.48 11.74 9.41
C HIS A 264 10.11 12.34 10.76
N TYR A 265 8.80 12.42 11.07
CA TYR A 265 8.34 12.98 12.34
C TYR A 265 8.90 12.21 13.54
N ASN A 266 8.76 10.90 13.54
CA ASN A 266 9.23 10.05 14.63
C ASN A 266 10.75 10.03 14.75
N ARG A 267 11.47 10.01 13.62
CA ARG A 267 12.94 10.13 13.60
C ARG A 267 13.38 11.49 14.14
N GLY A 268 12.67 12.56 13.79
CA GLY A 268 12.90 13.89 14.35
C GLY A 268 12.77 13.90 15.87
N LEU A 269 11.70 13.34 16.43
CA LEU A 269 11.52 13.22 17.88
C LEU A 269 12.64 12.41 18.54
N MET A 270 13.06 11.31 17.91
CA MET A 270 14.14 10.50 18.42
C MET A 270 15.47 11.23 18.39
N ARG A 271 15.77 12.01 17.35
CA ARG A 271 16.97 12.87 17.25
C ARG A 271 17.00 13.93 18.35
N VAL A 272 15.80 14.48 18.71
CA VAL A 272 15.68 15.40 19.85
C VAL A 272 16.13 14.72 21.15
N GLN A 273 15.68 13.47 21.40
CA GLN A 273 16.08 12.71 22.60
C GLN A 273 17.57 12.38 22.63
N LEU A 274 18.17 12.20 21.44
CA LEU A 274 19.62 11.93 21.31
C LEU A 274 20.48 13.21 21.31
N GLY A 275 19.85 14.41 21.33
CA GLY A 275 20.54 15.69 21.31
C GLY A 275 21.03 16.11 19.92
N ASP A 276 20.59 15.44 18.85
CA ASP A 276 20.90 15.81 17.46
C ASP A 276 19.88 16.83 16.92
N ASP A 277 19.88 18.00 17.56
CA ASP A 277 18.87 19.04 17.34
C ASP A 277 18.86 19.54 15.88
N ASN A 278 20.02 19.67 15.25
CA ASN A 278 20.11 20.18 13.88
C ASN A 278 19.49 19.22 12.85
N ARG A 279 19.74 17.91 12.96
CA ARG A 279 19.13 16.94 12.06
C ARG A 279 17.64 16.73 12.39
N ALA A 280 17.23 16.90 13.65
CA ALA A 280 15.83 16.89 14.01
C ALA A 280 15.06 18.04 13.34
N ILE A 281 15.65 19.24 13.27
CA ILE A 281 15.06 20.40 12.54
C ILE A 281 14.82 20.03 11.06
N LEU A 282 15.76 19.37 10.40
CA LEU A 282 15.60 18.97 8.99
C LEU A 282 14.46 17.96 8.79
N ASP A 283 14.28 17.02 9.72
CA ASP A 283 13.16 16.10 9.67
C ASP A 283 11.82 16.83 9.85
N PHE A 284 11.72 17.77 10.80
CA PHE A 284 10.50 18.56 10.97
C PHE A 284 10.27 19.55 9.81
N ASP A 285 11.32 20.09 9.19
CA ASP A 285 11.22 20.92 7.97
C ASP A 285 10.55 20.11 6.85
N PHE A 286 10.95 18.85 6.67
CA PHE A 286 10.35 17.97 5.68
C PHE A 286 8.85 17.75 5.98
N VAL A 287 8.51 17.40 7.22
CA VAL A 287 7.11 17.18 7.62
C VAL A 287 6.26 18.44 7.37
N ILE A 288 6.77 19.63 7.73
CA ILE A 288 6.06 20.91 7.55
C ILE A 288 5.92 21.27 6.06
N LYS A 289 6.90 20.89 5.22
CA LYS A 289 6.82 21.07 3.78
C LYS A 289 5.69 20.22 3.17
N MET A 290 5.53 18.97 3.63
CA MET A 290 4.47 18.07 3.16
C MET A 290 3.11 18.43 3.75
N GLU A 291 3.09 18.78 5.04
CA GLU A 291 1.90 19.15 5.80
C GLU A 291 2.06 20.52 6.49
N PRO A 292 1.82 21.63 5.81
CA PRO A 292 2.02 22.97 6.37
C PRO A 292 1.15 23.30 7.59
N LYS A 293 0.15 22.49 7.88
CA LYS A 293 -0.73 22.61 9.05
C LYS A 293 -0.43 21.59 10.15
N ASN A 294 0.68 20.89 10.06
CA ASN A 294 1.12 20.00 11.14
C ASN A 294 1.69 20.81 12.29
N PHE A 295 0.80 21.29 13.16
CA PHE A 295 1.16 22.17 14.28
C PHE A 295 2.06 21.49 15.32
N MET A 296 2.04 20.16 15.41
CA MET A 296 2.95 19.38 16.27
C MET A 296 4.39 19.49 15.76
N ALA A 297 4.61 19.29 14.48
CA ALA A 297 5.93 19.44 13.88
C ALA A 297 6.45 20.89 13.98
N ILE A 298 5.57 21.89 13.73
CA ILE A 298 5.91 23.32 13.85
C ILE A 298 6.32 23.65 15.28
N PHE A 299 5.58 23.16 16.29
CA PHE A 299 5.90 23.40 17.69
C PHE A 299 7.21 22.75 18.11
N ASN A 300 7.44 21.48 17.73
CA ASN A 300 8.69 20.79 18.01
C ASN A 300 9.89 21.49 17.34
N ARG A 301 9.74 21.96 16.11
CA ARG A 301 10.78 22.77 15.45
C ARG A 301 11.01 24.09 16.14
N ALA A 302 9.96 24.75 16.64
CA ALA A 302 10.08 25.97 17.42
C ALA A 302 10.92 25.77 18.69
N LEU A 303 10.68 24.68 19.43
CA LEU A 303 11.47 24.32 20.61
C LEU A 303 12.96 24.11 20.28
N LEU A 304 13.23 23.47 19.14
CA LEU A 304 14.61 23.25 18.68
C LEU A 304 15.29 24.55 18.24
N HIS A 305 14.58 25.42 17.53
CA HIS A 305 15.09 26.74 17.17
C HIS A 305 15.36 27.60 18.41
N ASP A 306 14.52 27.51 19.45
CA ASP A 306 14.76 28.18 20.72
C ASP A 306 16.01 27.62 21.41
N LYS A 307 16.12 26.30 21.52
CA LYS A 307 17.26 25.58 22.11
C LYS A 307 18.57 25.89 21.39
N THR A 308 18.57 25.91 20.06
CA THR A 308 19.76 26.20 19.23
C THR A 308 20.08 27.69 19.09
N GLY A 309 19.29 28.58 19.70
CA GLY A 309 19.51 30.03 19.71
C GLY A 309 18.96 30.77 18.48
N ASN A 310 18.29 30.10 17.56
CA ASN A 310 17.64 30.76 16.42
C ASN A 310 16.28 31.35 16.83
N LEU A 311 16.34 32.32 17.74
CA LEU A 311 15.16 32.89 18.39
C LEU A 311 14.13 33.50 17.43
N LYS A 312 14.59 34.09 16.31
CA LYS A 312 13.68 34.64 15.31
C LYS A 312 12.86 33.58 14.58
N ALA A 313 13.47 32.43 14.30
CA ALA A 313 12.76 31.29 13.72
C ALA A 313 11.79 30.68 14.74
N ALA A 314 12.23 30.48 15.98
CA ALA A 314 11.37 30.00 17.07
C ALA A 314 10.11 30.88 17.26
N ILE A 315 10.28 32.21 17.27
CA ILE A 315 9.15 33.14 17.39
C ILE A 315 8.17 33.01 16.23
N ARG A 316 8.64 32.83 14.98
CA ARG A 316 7.76 32.62 13.83
C ARG A 316 6.93 31.35 13.99
N ASP A 317 7.58 30.26 14.34
CA ASP A 317 6.93 28.96 14.49
C ASP A 317 5.95 28.97 15.67
N TYR A 318 6.33 29.50 16.85
CA TYR A 318 5.40 29.68 17.97
C TYR A 318 4.21 30.57 17.57
N SER A 319 4.43 31.65 16.81
CA SER A 319 3.35 32.52 16.35
C SER A 319 2.36 31.76 15.47
N THR A 320 2.85 30.94 14.53
CA THR A 320 1.99 30.11 13.67
C THR A 320 1.09 29.19 14.48
N VAL A 321 1.65 28.55 15.53
CA VAL A 321 0.84 27.69 16.43
C VAL A 321 -0.15 28.51 17.25
N ILE A 322 0.28 29.66 17.84
CA ILE A 322 -0.57 30.51 18.66
C ILE A 322 -1.70 31.15 17.85
N ASP A 323 -1.47 31.52 16.59
CA ASP A 323 -2.50 32.04 15.69
C ASP A 323 -3.62 31.00 15.45
N GLN A 324 -3.26 29.74 15.36
CA GLN A 324 -4.23 28.65 15.26
C GLN A 324 -4.87 28.29 16.60
N PHE A 325 -4.09 28.33 17.68
CA PHE A 325 -4.51 27.99 19.04
C PHE A 325 -4.25 29.16 20.02
N PRO A 326 -5.09 30.19 20.04
CA PRO A 326 -4.83 31.42 20.82
C PRO A 326 -4.69 31.22 22.33
N ASN A 327 -5.21 30.12 22.86
CA ASN A 327 -5.16 29.76 24.29
C ASN A 327 -4.06 28.74 24.59
N PHE A 328 -3.11 28.53 23.68
CA PHE A 328 -1.96 27.67 23.92
C PHE A 328 -0.93 28.39 24.80
N TRP A 329 -1.17 28.34 26.13
CA TRP A 329 -0.40 29.10 27.13
C TRP A 329 1.08 28.75 27.15
N THR A 330 1.42 27.48 26.95
CA THR A 330 2.81 27.00 26.85
C THR A 330 3.54 27.66 25.70
N GLY A 331 2.93 27.71 24.50
CA GLY A 331 3.50 28.39 23.34
C GLY A 331 3.70 29.88 23.55
N LEU A 332 2.72 30.56 24.23
CA LEU A 332 2.85 31.99 24.59
C LEU A 332 4.03 32.19 25.56
N SER A 333 4.20 31.30 26.56
CA SER A 333 5.29 31.39 27.53
C SER A 333 6.67 31.24 26.86
N TYR A 334 6.82 30.25 26.00
CA TYR A 334 8.07 30.07 25.25
C TYR A 334 8.34 31.24 24.29
N ARG A 335 7.33 31.77 23.62
CA ARG A 335 7.50 32.94 22.74
C ARG A 335 7.89 34.16 23.52
N ALA A 336 7.28 34.41 24.70
CA ALA A 336 7.65 35.51 25.60
C ALA A 336 9.12 35.41 26.05
N SER A 337 9.57 34.19 26.41
CA SER A 337 10.98 33.92 26.75
C SER A 337 11.91 34.30 25.59
N CYS A 338 11.59 33.86 24.37
CA CYS A 338 12.35 34.24 23.17
C CYS A 338 12.38 35.77 22.95
N TYR A 339 11.27 36.46 23.15
CA TYR A 339 11.21 37.92 23.05
C TYR A 339 12.10 38.60 24.10
N ARG A 340 12.10 38.16 25.37
CA ARG A 340 12.99 38.67 26.41
C ARG A 340 14.47 38.49 26.05
N ARG A 341 14.85 37.32 25.56
CA ARG A 341 16.24 37.05 25.12
C ARG A 341 16.69 37.90 23.94
N LEU A 342 15.74 38.43 23.13
CA LEU A 342 16.01 39.39 22.05
C LEU A 342 15.87 40.85 22.48
N GLY A 343 15.62 41.15 23.75
CA GLY A 343 15.41 42.52 24.25
C GLY A 343 14.06 43.13 23.85
N MET A 344 13.12 42.36 23.33
CA MET A 344 11.80 42.81 22.91
C MET A 344 10.79 42.78 24.08
N THR A 345 11.09 43.49 25.17
CA THR A 345 10.37 43.43 26.46
C THR A 345 8.86 43.71 26.33
N ALA A 346 8.46 44.70 25.58
CA ALA A 346 7.05 45.04 25.40
C ALA A 346 6.26 43.87 24.77
N LYS A 347 6.84 43.10 23.82
CA LYS A 347 6.18 41.95 23.21
C LYS A 347 6.11 40.76 24.18
N ALA A 348 7.11 40.56 25.00
CA ALA A 348 7.11 39.57 26.05
C ALA A 348 6.03 39.82 27.06
N GLU A 349 5.95 41.08 27.57
CA GLU A 349 4.92 41.50 28.52
C GLU A 349 3.50 41.33 27.98
N MET A 350 3.27 41.58 26.70
CA MET A 350 1.96 41.33 26.06
C MET A 350 1.56 39.87 26.14
N ASP A 351 2.46 38.92 25.84
CA ASP A 351 2.16 37.49 25.93
C ASP A 351 1.97 37.03 27.38
N GLU A 352 2.81 37.49 28.28
CA GLU A 352 2.72 37.22 29.73
C GLU A 352 1.41 37.80 30.31
N PHE A 353 1.01 39.03 29.92
CA PHE A 353 -0.25 39.60 30.34
C PHE A 353 -1.47 38.80 29.86
N ARG A 354 -1.39 38.22 28.64
CA ARG A 354 -2.46 37.32 28.14
C ARG A 354 -2.58 36.10 29.03
N ILE A 355 -1.46 35.47 29.41
CA ILE A 355 -1.43 34.31 30.32
C ILE A 355 -2.00 34.70 31.69
N PHE A 356 -1.49 35.81 32.28
CA PHE A 356 -1.95 36.29 33.59
C PHE A 356 -3.46 36.58 33.58
N LYS A 357 -3.96 37.30 32.58
CA LYS A 357 -5.39 37.60 32.44
C LYS A 357 -6.24 36.33 32.35
N ALA A 358 -5.78 35.31 31.65
CA ALA A 358 -6.49 34.04 31.54
C ALA A 358 -6.52 33.28 32.87
N GLN A 359 -5.41 33.28 33.62
CA GLN A 359 -5.33 32.68 34.95
C GLN A 359 -6.23 33.40 35.94
N MET A 360 -6.22 34.73 35.94
CA MET A 360 -7.10 35.57 36.78
C MET A 360 -8.58 35.31 36.47
N ASN A 361 -8.95 35.29 35.19
CA ASN A 361 -10.33 35.03 34.79
C ASN A 361 -10.78 33.63 35.23
N LYS A 362 -9.91 32.63 35.15
CA LYS A 362 -10.18 31.24 35.61
C LYS A 362 -10.41 31.26 37.13
N HIS A 363 -9.57 31.94 37.89
CA HIS A 363 -9.66 32.02 39.36
C HIS A 363 -10.93 32.78 39.81
N LEU A 364 -11.33 33.83 39.09
CA LEU A 364 -12.54 34.60 39.35
C LEU A 364 -13.83 33.99 38.79
N GLY A 365 -13.75 32.79 38.14
CA GLY A 365 -14.91 32.14 37.53
C GLY A 365 -15.46 32.88 36.30
N ILE A 366 -14.72 33.86 35.78
CA ILE A 366 -15.14 34.69 34.64
C ILE A 366 -14.98 33.88 33.37
N GLN A 367 -16.09 33.47 32.75
CA GLN A 367 -16.08 32.80 31.45
C GLN A 367 -16.01 33.83 30.30
N PRO A 368 -15.19 33.64 29.27
CA PRO A 368 -15.19 34.50 28.10
C PRO A 368 -16.57 34.49 27.41
N ARG A 369 -17.09 35.69 27.11
CA ARG A 369 -18.32 35.83 26.32
C ARG A 369 -18.02 35.54 24.85
N TRP A 370 -18.25 34.32 24.44
CA TRP A 370 -18.04 33.90 23.06
C TRP A 370 -19.38 33.69 22.35
N SER A 371 -19.45 33.96 21.04
CA SER A 371 -20.61 33.57 20.24
C SER A 371 -20.71 32.04 20.21
N ALA A 372 -21.91 31.50 19.94
CA ALA A 372 -22.11 30.04 19.87
C ALA A 372 -21.21 29.40 18.81
N LYS A 373 -20.94 30.07 17.69
CA LYS A 373 -20.00 29.62 16.64
C LYS A 373 -18.57 29.63 17.15
N THR A 374 -18.14 30.73 17.79
CA THR A 374 -16.77 30.84 18.32
C THR A 374 -16.53 29.88 19.49
N ARG A 375 -17.56 29.57 20.32
CA ARG A 375 -17.45 28.52 21.37
C ARG A 375 -17.14 27.16 20.82
N LYS A 376 -17.76 26.77 19.70
CA LYS A 376 -17.49 25.49 19.03
C LYS A 376 -16.07 25.42 18.46
N GLU A 377 -15.60 26.51 17.88
CA GLU A 377 -14.24 26.59 17.33
C GLU A 377 -13.18 26.68 18.42
N VAL A 378 -13.41 27.45 19.48
CA VAL A 378 -12.48 27.60 20.61
C VAL A 378 -12.39 26.31 21.44
N ARG A 379 -13.49 25.59 21.66
CA ARG A 379 -13.44 24.27 22.31
C ARG A 379 -12.59 23.27 21.51
N LYS A 380 -12.73 23.24 20.20
CA LYS A 380 -11.86 22.41 19.33
C LYS A 380 -10.39 22.86 19.34
N ARG A 381 -10.14 24.15 19.57
CA ARG A 381 -8.79 24.76 19.59
C ARG A 381 -8.12 24.75 20.96
N SER A 382 -8.88 24.62 22.06
CA SER A 382 -8.34 24.62 23.43
C SER A 382 -7.96 23.24 23.97
N GLU A 383 -8.27 22.17 23.23
CA GLU A 383 -7.96 20.80 23.62
C GLU A 383 -6.58 20.33 23.14
N VAL A 384 -5.69 21.26 22.83
CA VAL A 384 -4.33 20.91 22.46
C VAL A 384 -3.53 20.62 23.72
N ASP A 385 -3.27 19.36 23.97
CA ASP A 385 -2.41 18.87 25.03
C ASP A 385 -0.95 18.90 24.54
N PRO A 386 -0.07 19.76 25.11
CA PRO A 386 1.32 19.85 24.66
C PRO A 386 2.09 18.54 24.83
N ASP A 387 1.71 17.70 25.81
CA ASP A 387 2.37 16.42 26.03
C ASP A 387 2.17 15.45 24.89
N LYS A 388 1.10 15.63 24.10
CA LYS A 388 0.86 14.85 22.87
C LYS A 388 1.78 15.26 21.70
N PHE A 389 2.36 16.46 21.72
CA PHE A 389 3.26 16.91 20.67
C PHE A 389 4.62 16.23 20.71
N ALA A 390 5.03 15.69 21.86
CA ALA A 390 6.26 14.94 22.02
C ALA A 390 6.04 13.41 21.92
N SER A 391 4.81 12.95 21.68
CA SER A 391 4.53 11.52 21.59
C SER A 391 4.83 11.00 20.19
N ILE A 392 5.45 9.82 20.14
CA ILE A 392 5.64 9.07 18.89
C ILE A 392 4.27 8.65 18.37
N VAL A 393 4.01 8.93 17.09
CA VAL A 393 2.77 8.58 16.43
C VAL A 393 2.87 7.15 15.92
N VAL A 394 1.89 6.33 16.28
CA VAL A 394 1.73 4.97 15.74
C VAL A 394 0.92 5.07 14.47
N GLU A 395 1.37 4.40 13.41
CA GLU A 395 0.58 4.28 12.20
C GLU A 395 -0.49 3.22 12.43
N ASP A 396 -1.75 3.64 12.37
CA ASP A 396 -2.87 2.71 12.26
C ASP A 396 -2.79 2.00 10.90
N GLU A 397 -3.31 0.78 10.81
CA GLU A 397 -3.43 0.08 9.52
C GLU A 397 -4.00 1.03 8.47
N PRO A 398 -3.39 1.13 7.28
CA PRO A 398 -3.91 1.99 6.24
C PRO A 398 -5.36 1.60 5.96
N LYS A 399 -6.28 2.51 6.26
CA LYS A 399 -7.65 2.39 5.80
C LYS A 399 -7.60 2.54 4.29
N TYR A 400 -7.62 1.42 3.57
CA TYR A 400 -7.76 1.40 2.12
C TYR A 400 -9.16 1.90 1.74
N GLU A 401 -9.41 3.19 1.89
CA GLU A 401 -10.52 3.85 1.23
C GLU A 401 -10.13 4.09 -0.23
N HIS A 402 -10.22 3.05 -1.02
CA HIS A 402 -10.11 3.17 -2.46
C HIS A 402 -11.40 3.78 -3.01
N ASN A 403 -11.46 5.10 -3.04
CA ASN A 403 -12.47 5.82 -3.83
C ASN A 403 -12.13 5.69 -5.33
N TYR A 404 -12.43 4.51 -5.91
CA TYR A 404 -12.30 4.31 -7.34
C TYR A 404 -13.48 4.96 -8.07
N LYS A 405 -13.22 6.13 -8.64
CA LYS A 405 -14.03 6.62 -9.77
C LYS A 405 -13.36 6.14 -11.05
N SER A 406 -13.81 5.01 -11.58
CA SER A 406 -13.39 4.58 -12.91
C SER A 406 -14.05 5.50 -13.94
N GLU A 407 -13.29 6.40 -14.55
CA GLU A 407 -13.70 7.17 -15.72
C GLU A 407 -13.37 6.45 -17.03
N TYR A 408 -12.91 5.21 -16.96
CA TYR A 408 -12.50 4.46 -18.13
C TYR A 408 -13.71 3.96 -18.92
N ARG A 409 -14.10 4.71 -19.94
CA ARG A 409 -14.93 4.26 -21.07
C ARG A 409 -14.12 4.44 -22.35
N GLY A 410 -13.13 3.56 -22.59
CA GLY A 410 -12.37 3.55 -23.83
C GLY A 410 -11.28 4.63 -23.95
N ARG A 411 -10.93 5.34 -22.89
CA ARG A 411 -9.76 6.24 -22.85
C ARG A 411 -8.52 5.46 -22.40
N ILE A 412 -7.40 5.75 -23.05
CA ILE A 412 -6.08 5.31 -22.61
C ILE A 412 -5.80 6.04 -21.30
N GLN A 413 -5.78 5.30 -20.18
CA GLN A 413 -5.22 5.85 -18.96
C GLN A 413 -3.72 6.02 -19.22
N ASN A 414 -3.21 7.25 -19.09
CA ASN A 414 -1.78 7.51 -19.01
C ASN A 414 -1.32 6.96 -17.63
N ARG A 415 -1.16 5.65 -17.51
CA ARG A 415 -0.19 5.14 -16.56
C ARG A 415 1.14 5.74 -17.02
N GLN A 416 1.85 6.41 -16.17
CA GLN A 416 3.29 6.55 -16.33
C GLN A 416 3.82 5.11 -16.29
N VAL A 417 3.83 4.49 -17.48
CA VAL A 417 4.62 3.30 -17.71
C VAL A 417 6.04 3.84 -17.62
N GLU A 418 6.70 3.63 -16.49
CA GLU A 418 8.13 3.54 -16.49
C GLU A 418 8.46 2.40 -17.46
N THR A 419 8.60 2.76 -18.72
CA THR A 419 9.22 1.88 -19.68
C THR A 419 10.67 1.77 -19.22
N SER A 420 10.94 0.82 -18.34
CA SER A 420 12.26 0.25 -18.28
C SER A 420 12.44 -0.37 -19.67
N TYR A 421 13.16 0.34 -20.55
CA TYR A 421 13.65 -0.26 -21.76
C TYR A 421 14.46 -1.45 -21.29
N LEU A 422 13.92 -2.65 -21.47
CA LEU A 422 14.72 -3.85 -21.38
C LEU A 422 15.88 -3.59 -22.33
N PRO A 423 17.14 -3.69 -21.86
CA PRO A 423 18.27 -3.57 -22.77
C PRO A 423 18.00 -4.51 -23.92
N MET A 424 18.27 -4.06 -25.14
CA MET A 424 17.96 -4.78 -26.39
C MET A 424 18.65 -6.17 -26.44
N TYR A 425 19.42 -6.49 -25.39
CA TYR A 425 20.16 -7.72 -25.21
C TYR A 425 19.76 -8.36 -23.89
N GLN A 426 19.17 -9.54 -23.97
CA GLN A 426 18.94 -10.39 -22.82
C GLN A 426 20.28 -11.06 -22.49
N LEU A 427 20.89 -10.69 -21.36
CA LEU A 427 22.09 -11.36 -20.85
C LEU A 427 21.70 -12.79 -20.48
N SER A 428 22.06 -13.77 -21.33
CA SER A 428 21.86 -15.17 -21.06
C SER A 428 23.14 -15.77 -20.44
N TYR A 429 22.96 -16.51 -19.34
CA TYR A 429 24.06 -17.21 -18.68
C TYR A 429 24.11 -18.67 -19.21
N PHE A 430 25.23 -19.02 -19.83
CA PHE A 430 25.53 -20.39 -20.24
C PHE A 430 26.62 -20.99 -19.34
N PRO A 431 26.36 -22.11 -18.65
CA PRO A 431 27.35 -22.75 -17.79
C PRO A 431 28.52 -23.41 -18.56
N ASN A 432 28.39 -23.62 -19.88
CA ASN A 432 29.42 -24.25 -20.73
C ASN A 432 29.46 -23.62 -22.12
N VAL A 433 30.54 -22.92 -22.41
CA VAL A 433 30.78 -22.17 -23.68
C VAL A 433 31.23 -23.12 -24.82
N GLN A 434 31.50 -24.39 -24.57
CA GLN A 434 32.12 -25.27 -25.57
C GLN A 434 31.22 -25.81 -26.68
N ASN A 435 29.89 -25.56 -26.63
CA ASN A 435 28.93 -26.10 -27.62
C ASN A 435 28.12 -25.03 -28.39
N LEU A 436 28.56 -23.79 -28.43
CA LEU A 436 27.90 -22.75 -29.24
C LEU A 436 28.56 -22.63 -30.61
N ASN A 437 28.13 -23.48 -31.56
CA ASN A 437 28.36 -23.29 -32.99
C ASN A 437 27.39 -22.24 -33.55
N GLY A 438 27.43 -21.02 -33.02
CA GLY A 438 26.63 -19.88 -33.49
C GLY A 438 27.52 -18.70 -33.83
N VAL A 439 27.15 -17.95 -34.85
CA VAL A 439 27.81 -16.71 -35.26
C VAL A 439 27.87 -15.77 -34.05
N GLN A 440 29.05 -15.57 -33.50
CA GLN A 440 29.27 -14.54 -32.48
C GLN A 440 29.21 -13.17 -33.17
N ALA A 441 28.16 -12.41 -32.93
CA ALA A 441 28.18 -10.99 -33.26
C ALA A 441 29.18 -10.32 -32.31
N PHE A 442 30.22 -9.67 -32.88
CA PHE A 442 31.20 -8.94 -32.12
C PHE A 442 30.57 -7.64 -31.59
N ASP A 443 30.39 -7.52 -30.30
CA ASP A 443 30.00 -6.28 -29.64
C ASP A 443 31.11 -5.77 -28.74
N LYS A 444 31.57 -4.55 -29.02
CA LYS A 444 32.70 -3.91 -28.34
C LYS A 444 32.41 -3.66 -26.84
N GLU A 445 31.15 -3.40 -26.47
CA GLU A 445 30.75 -3.15 -25.09
C GLU A 445 30.74 -4.45 -24.28
N VAL A 446 30.29 -5.55 -24.88
CA VAL A 446 30.33 -6.89 -24.26
C VAL A 446 31.78 -7.36 -24.06
N GLU A 447 32.68 -7.06 -25.00
CA GLU A 447 34.09 -7.38 -24.86
C GLU A 447 34.74 -6.58 -23.72
N GLN A 448 34.43 -5.30 -23.59
CA GLN A 448 34.85 -4.47 -22.45
C GLN A 448 34.31 -4.99 -21.12
N LEU A 449 33.05 -5.40 -21.06
CA LEU A 449 32.45 -5.98 -19.87
C LEU A 449 33.09 -7.30 -19.49
N ASN A 450 33.39 -8.16 -20.46
CA ASN A 450 34.10 -9.44 -20.25
C ASN A 450 35.55 -9.20 -19.77
N MET A 451 36.23 -8.15 -20.28
CA MET A 451 37.57 -7.76 -19.77
C MET A 451 37.49 -7.29 -18.30
N HIS A 452 36.52 -6.48 -17.94
CA HIS A 452 36.32 -6.05 -16.55
C HIS A 452 35.99 -7.23 -15.61
N LEU A 453 35.18 -8.17 -16.07
CA LEU A 453 34.88 -9.41 -15.31
C LEU A 453 36.10 -10.32 -15.15
N ALA A 454 36.96 -10.39 -16.18
CA ALA A 454 38.23 -11.11 -16.11
C ALA A 454 39.23 -10.46 -15.15
N GLN A 455 39.30 -9.13 -15.11
CA GLN A 455 40.12 -8.37 -14.17
C GLN A 455 39.62 -8.50 -12.72
N ALA A 456 38.31 -8.49 -12.50
CA ALA A 456 37.68 -8.74 -11.20
C ALA A 456 37.98 -10.16 -10.68
N LYS A 457 38.10 -11.12 -11.58
CA LYS A 457 38.52 -12.51 -11.26
C LYS A 457 39.94 -12.60 -10.74
N GLN A 458 40.86 -11.82 -11.31
CA GLN A 458 42.29 -11.79 -10.87
C GLN A 458 42.48 -11.09 -9.52
N SER A 459 41.53 -10.23 -9.12
CA SER A 459 41.53 -9.53 -7.84
C SER A 459 40.81 -10.26 -6.68
N GLY A 460 40.41 -11.51 -6.85
CA GLY A 460 39.92 -12.40 -5.76
C GLY A 460 38.44 -12.24 -5.40
N GLY A 461 37.63 -11.55 -6.19
CA GLY A 461 36.22 -11.39 -5.95
C GLY A 461 35.36 -12.13 -6.99
N ALA A 462 34.57 -13.07 -6.52
CA ALA A 462 33.46 -13.79 -7.18
C ALA A 462 33.80 -14.65 -8.41
N SER A 463 33.21 -15.86 -8.45
CA SER A 463 33.35 -16.83 -9.54
C SER A 463 32.90 -16.22 -10.88
N GLY A 464 33.82 -16.07 -11.78
CA GLY A 464 33.58 -15.43 -13.06
C GLY A 464 32.71 -16.23 -13.99
N LYS A 465 31.64 -15.62 -14.39
CA LYS A 465 30.72 -16.06 -15.40
C LYS A 465 30.97 -15.25 -16.67
N GLN A 466 31.21 -15.89 -17.80
CA GLN A 466 31.33 -15.20 -19.08
C GLN A 466 29.94 -14.83 -19.62
N ILE A 467 29.84 -13.64 -20.18
CA ILE A 467 28.64 -13.14 -20.80
C ILE A 467 28.78 -13.35 -22.32
N ALA A 468 27.78 -14.00 -22.91
CA ALA A 468 27.66 -14.14 -24.37
C ALA A 468 26.40 -13.39 -24.85
N VAL A 469 26.47 -12.77 -26.04
CA VAL A 469 25.39 -12.06 -26.72
C VAL A 469 24.69 -12.98 -27.70
#